data_6a14b8e47548950e5e3eeccb992a07e5
#
_entry.id   6a14b8e47548950e5e3eeccb992a07e5
#
_cell.length_a   1.000
_cell.length_b   1.000
_cell.length_c   1.000
_cell.angle_alpha   90.00
_cell.angle_beta   90.00
_cell.angle_gamma   90.00
#
_symmetry.space_group_name_H-M   'P 1'
#
loop_
_entity.id
_entity.type
_entity.pdbx_description
1 polymer ?
#
loop_
_entity_poly.entity_id
_entity_poly.type
_entity_poly.pdbx_seq_one_letter_code
_entity_poly.pdbx_strand_id
1 'polypeptide(L)'
;MRKFLAIVVCKLGRFVGRLVGKGSSMPGKFALKICPDILRRVQLPPHIIAVTGSNGKTSTVEMIATVLRGQGKHVIYNAEGSNQVEGVTTLILTHATLGGRVNADVLLLESDERYAAHSFKYFHPTEFVITNLYRDQLTRNGHPESVFDAILPAIHPDTELLLNGDDPLSSCFAVGHEKVKWFGLNRCATDTDAPTGMYHDGAYCPVCHAPMEYDYVHYNHIGAYRCTRCGHARPAPDYAATELDLQNGRLMLDGQYPVSLAFRSIYNVYNILAAYAACRECGVEGAAIAATLSSYILKNGRMQTFTLGQHHGTLLTSKHENSIAYDTNLRYISSMQQDCAVLIIVDAVSRKYFTSETSWLWDIDFDQLNAPHVKQVILSGLYCNDLAERFTFTGIQNWEVIPGIPDAAAALRDSGSEDLYVVTCFSDRDKLLNLPDVKKEG
;
A
#
# COMPACT_ATOMS: atom_id res chain seq x y z
N MET A 1 -7.49 -24.78 -31.42
CA MET A 1 -6.04 -24.92 -31.72
C MET A 1 -5.23 -23.76 -31.10
N ARG A 2 -5.52 -22.47 -31.41
CA ARG A 2 -4.77 -21.30 -30.84
C ARG A 2 -4.76 -21.24 -29.30
N LYS A 3 -5.90 -21.52 -28.62
CA LYS A 3 -5.98 -21.56 -27.15
C LYS A 3 -4.98 -22.56 -26.56
N PHE A 4 -4.98 -23.79 -27.04
CA PHE A 4 -4.08 -24.84 -26.61
C PHE A 4 -2.60 -24.44 -26.80
N LEU A 5 -2.24 -23.94 -27.99
CA LEU A 5 -0.88 -23.50 -28.29
C LEU A 5 -0.43 -22.36 -27.36
N ALA A 6 -1.29 -21.38 -27.11
CA ALA A 6 -0.99 -20.26 -26.21
C ALA A 6 -0.71 -20.76 -24.78
N ILE A 7 -1.51 -21.71 -24.26
CA ILE A 7 -1.30 -22.30 -22.94
C ILE A 7 0.04 -23.04 -22.87
N VAL A 8 0.34 -23.88 -23.88
CA VAL A 8 1.60 -24.64 -23.92
C VAL A 8 2.81 -23.70 -23.96
N VAL A 9 2.79 -22.71 -24.85
CA VAL A 9 3.89 -21.72 -24.98
C VAL A 9 4.07 -20.94 -23.68
N CYS A 10 2.99 -20.54 -23.02
CA CYS A 10 3.05 -19.83 -21.74
C CYS A 10 3.69 -20.73 -20.65
N LYS A 11 3.28 -21.98 -20.52
CA LYS A 11 3.82 -22.93 -19.53
C LYS A 11 5.30 -23.22 -19.77
N LEU A 12 5.70 -23.48 -21.01
CA LEU A 12 7.10 -23.71 -21.38
C LEU A 12 7.94 -22.44 -21.14
N GLY A 13 7.45 -21.28 -21.57
CA GLY A 13 8.12 -20.00 -21.34
C GLY A 13 8.29 -19.68 -19.86
N ARG A 14 7.31 -20.03 -19.02
CA ARG A 14 7.40 -19.87 -17.58
C ARG A 14 8.43 -20.81 -16.95
N PHE A 15 8.48 -22.07 -17.41
CA PHE A 15 9.45 -23.03 -16.95
C PHE A 15 10.89 -22.57 -17.26
N VAL A 16 11.15 -22.20 -18.53
CA VAL A 16 12.47 -21.67 -18.93
C VAL A 16 12.80 -20.36 -18.20
N GLY A 17 11.82 -19.44 -18.08
CA GLY A 17 12.02 -18.17 -17.40
C GLY A 17 12.41 -18.30 -15.93
N ARG A 18 11.91 -19.32 -15.22
CA ARG A 18 12.31 -19.62 -13.83
C ARG A 18 13.77 -20.01 -13.71
N LEU A 19 14.33 -20.73 -14.70
CA LEU A 19 15.73 -21.14 -14.69
C LEU A 19 16.71 -19.96 -14.82
N VAL A 20 16.25 -18.84 -15.41
CA VAL A 20 17.05 -17.62 -15.59
C VAL A 20 16.64 -16.46 -14.68
N GLY A 21 15.85 -16.73 -13.62
CA GLY A 21 15.39 -15.72 -12.67
C GLY A 21 14.43 -14.67 -13.26
N LYS A 22 13.86 -14.95 -14.45
CA LYS A 22 12.92 -14.09 -15.19
C LYS A 22 11.68 -14.89 -15.58
N GLY A 23 10.60 -14.23 -16.03
CA GLY A 23 9.46 -14.98 -16.58
C GLY A 23 8.12 -14.72 -15.95
N SER A 24 7.98 -13.61 -15.21
CA SER A 24 6.68 -13.18 -14.66
C SER A 24 5.72 -12.67 -15.74
N SER A 25 6.18 -11.95 -16.76
CA SER A 25 5.33 -11.30 -17.77
C SER A 25 5.57 -11.80 -19.20
N MET A 26 6.82 -12.14 -19.57
CA MET A 26 7.16 -12.54 -20.93
C MET A 26 6.38 -13.74 -21.49
N PRO A 27 6.13 -14.82 -20.72
CA PRO A 27 5.34 -15.96 -21.20
C PRO A 27 3.92 -15.57 -21.58
N GLY A 28 3.26 -14.72 -20.78
CA GLY A 28 1.93 -14.20 -21.07
C GLY A 28 1.91 -13.31 -22.30
N LYS A 29 2.96 -12.49 -22.51
CA LYS A 29 3.10 -11.67 -23.73
C LYS A 29 3.13 -12.52 -24.98
N PHE A 30 3.85 -13.64 -25.00
CA PHE A 30 3.86 -14.57 -26.12
C PHE A 30 2.51 -15.26 -26.30
N ALA A 31 1.87 -15.68 -25.20
CA ALA A 31 0.54 -16.29 -25.28
C ALA A 31 -0.50 -15.34 -25.87
N LEU A 32 -0.49 -14.06 -25.47
CA LEU A 32 -1.37 -13.02 -26.02
C LEU A 32 -1.10 -12.75 -27.51
N LYS A 33 0.15 -12.85 -28.00
CA LYS A 33 0.43 -12.77 -29.44
C LYS A 33 -0.18 -13.93 -30.23
N ILE A 34 -0.22 -15.13 -29.65
CA ILE A 34 -0.81 -16.33 -30.30
C ILE A 34 -2.34 -16.28 -30.25
N CYS A 35 -2.89 -15.86 -29.12
CA CYS A 35 -4.32 -15.80 -28.85
C CYS A 35 -4.65 -14.54 -28.03
N PRO A 36 -4.91 -13.39 -28.70
CA PRO A 36 -5.13 -12.10 -28.03
C PRO A 36 -6.30 -12.08 -27.04
N ASP A 37 -7.30 -12.93 -27.27
CA ASP A 37 -8.50 -13.06 -26.44
C ASP A 37 -8.46 -14.29 -25.50
N ILE A 38 -7.26 -14.82 -25.20
CA ILE A 38 -7.07 -16.06 -24.44
C ILE A 38 -7.77 -16.01 -23.08
N LEU A 39 -7.77 -14.86 -22.41
CA LEU A 39 -8.38 -14.69 -21.08
C LEU A 39 -9.91 -14.83 -21.11
N ARG A 40 -10.57 -14.57 -22.25
CA ARG A 40 -12.01 -14.86 -22.44
C ARG A 40 -12.30 -16.33 -22.72
N ARG A 41 -11.27 -17.11 -23.13
CA ARG A 41 -11.40 -18.50 -23.55
C ARG A 41 -11.05 -19.52 -22.49
N VAL A 42 -10.49 -19.06 -21.37
CA VAL A 42 -10.19 -19.88 -20.20
C VAL A 42 -11.33 -19.82 -19.21
N GLN A 43 -11.58 -20.91 -18.50
CA GLN A 43 -12.53 -20.96 -17.41
C GLN A 43 -11.81 -20.55 -16.13
N LEU A 44 -12.14 -19.36 -15.62
CA LEU A 44 -11.58 -18.80 -14.41
C LEU A 44 -12.24 -19.42 -13.14
N PRO A 45 -11.61 -19.28 -11.97
CA PRO A 45 -12.21 -19.68 -10.70
C PRO A 45 -13.51 -18.91 -10.41
N PRO A 46 -14.38 -19.45 -9.52
CA PRO A 46 -15.63 -18.77 -9.16
C PRO A 46 -15.43 -17.46 -8.42
N HIS A 47 -14.36 -17.34 -7.62
CA HIS A 47 -14.00 -16.10 -6.93
C HIS A 47 -12.79 -15.45 -7.60
N ILE A 48 -12.97 -14.21 -8.01
CA ILE A 48 -11.92 -13.37 -8.60
C ILE A 48 -11.87 -12.08 -7.79
N ILE A 49 -10.89 -12.00 -6.89
CA ILE A 49 -10.69 -10.83 -6.03
C ILE A 49 -9.60 -9.98 -6.64
N ALA A 50 -9.88 -8.72 -6.90
CA ALA A 50 -8.87 -7.74 -7.27
C ALA A 50 -8.71 -6.70 -6.16
N VAL A 51 -7.48 -6.26 -5.90
CA VAL A 51 -7.14 -5.24 -4.91
C VAL A 51 -6.39 -4.11 -5.59
N THR A 52 -6.92 -2.89 -5.51
CA THR A 52 -6.29 -1.68 -6.04
C THR A 52 -6.32 -0.54 -5.02
N GLY A 53 -5.75 0.60 -5.37
CA GLY A 53 -5.65 1.81 -4.55
C GLY A 53 -4.21 2.31 -4.39
N SER A 54 -4.01 3.50 -3.92
CA SER A 54 -2.69 4.13 -3.85
C SER A 54 -1.74 3.37 -2.93
N ASN A 55 -2.20 2.99 -1.73
CA ASN A 55 -1.40 2.29 -0.73
C ASN A 55 -2.09 1.00 -0.23
N GLY A 56 -1.28 0.09 0.33
CA GLY A 56 -1.79 -1.11 1.02
C GLY A 56 -2.04 -2.33 0.13
N LYS A 57 -2.06 -2.21 -1.20
CA LYS A 57 -2.38 -3.31 -2.13
C LYS A 57 -1.67 -4.63 -1.84
N THR A 58 -0.34 -4.62 -1.83
CA THR A 58 0.48 -5.83 -1.64
C THR A 58 0.22 -6.48 -0.28
N SER A 59 0.19 -5.67 0.79
CA SER A 59 -0.08 -6.18 2.14
C SER A 59 -1.48 -6.78 2.26
N THR A 60 -2.49 -6.12 1.70
CA THR A 60 -3.87 -6.62 1.68
C THR A 60 -3.97 -7.94 0.90
N VAL A 61 -3.36 -8.03 -0.29
CA VAL A 61 -3.33 -9.26 -1.09
C VAL A 61 -2.64 -10.40 -0.33
N GLU A 62 -1.51 -10.15 0.32
CA GLU A 62 -0.80 -11.17 1.10
C GLU A 62 -1.61 -11.62 2.31
N MET A 63 -2.29 -10.71 3.01
CA MET A 63 -3.20 -11.05 4.12
C MET A 63 -4.36 -11.91 3.65
N ILE A 64 -5.06 -11.53 2.58
CA ILE A 64 -6.15 -12.30 1.97
C ILE A 64 -5.65 -13.70 1.58
N ALA A 65 -4.52 -13.80 0.88
CA ALA A 65 -3.95 -15.06 0.47
C ALA A 65 -3.60 -15.96 1.67
N THR A 66 -3.06 -15.38 2.75
CA THR A 66 -2.70 -16.10 3.96
C THR A 66 -3.95 -16.66 4.66
N VAL A 67 -4.97 -15.82 4.84
CA VAL A 67 -6.24 -16.24 5.46
C VAL A 67 -6.90 -17.35 4.65
N LEU A 68 -7.14 -17.15 3.36
CA LEU A 68 -7.85 -18.11 2.51
C LEU A 68 -7.11 -19.46 2.42
N ARG A 69 -5.77 -19.43 2.31
CA ARG A 69 -4.95 -20.66 2.33
C ARG A 69 -5.00 -21.37 3.68
N GLY A 70 -4.99 -20.62 4.77
CA GLY A 70 -5.19 -21.16 6.12
C GLY A 70 -6.54 -21.87 6.29
N GLN A 71 -7.54 -21.51 5.50
CA GLN A 71 -8.85 -22.18 5.42
C GLN A 71 -8.92 -23.30 4.35
N GLY A 72 -7.77 -23.73 3.84
CA GLY A 72 -7.68 -24.84 2.87
C GLY A 72 -8.07 -24.46 1.43
N LYS A 73 -8.30 -23.19 1.13
CA LYS A 73 -8.61 -22.75 -0.24
C LYS A 73 -7.37 -22.74 -1.13
N HIS A 74 -7.50 -23.23 -2.34
CA HIS A 74 -6.44 -23.12 -3.35
C HIS A 74 -6.46 -21.74 -3.98
N VAL A 75 -5.57 -20.84 -3.51
CA VAL A 75 -5.44 -19.45 -3.98
C VAL A 75 -4.24 -19.28 -4.89
N ILE A 76 -4.47 -18.76 -6.08
CA ILE A 76 -3.42 -18.31 -7.00
C ILE A 76 -3.38 -16.78 -7.01
N TYR A 77 -2.19 -16.19 -6.91
CA TYR A 77 -2.01 -14.73 -6.93
C TYR A 77 -0.66 -14.30 -7.52
N ASN A 78 -0.57 -13.03 -7.94
CA ASN A 78 0.60 -12.46 -8.60
C ASN A 78 1.66 -11.95 -7.59
N ALA A 79 2.19 -12.85 -6.76
CA ALA A 79 3.20 -12.55 -5.73
C ALA A 79 4.46 -11.84 -6.25
N GLU A 80 4.77 -11.96 -7.55
CA GLU A 80 5.94 -11.34 -8.18
C GLU A 80 5.70 -9.88 -8.62
N GLY A 81 4.57 -9.26 -8.26
CA GLY A 81 4.24 -7.87 -8.59
C GLY A 81 4.00 -7.60 -10.08
N SER A 82 3.80 -8.64 -10.89
CA SER A 82 3.46 -8.51 -12.31
C SER A 82 1.97 -8.27 -12.51
N ASN A 83 1.55 -7.01 -12.34
CA ASN A 83 0.15 -6.57 -12.33
C ASN A 83 -0.37 -6.02 -13.68
N GLN A 84 0.43 -6.11 -14.74
CA GLN A 84 0.00 -5.83 -16.11
C GLN A 84 -0.64 -7.07 -16.75
N VAL A 85 -1.40 -6.87 -17.84
CA VAL A 85 -2.15 -7.94 -18.51
C VAL A 85 -1.29 -9.15 -18.89
N GLU A 86 -0.03 -8.96 -19.26
CA GLU A 86 0.91 -10.03 -19.57
C GLU A 86 1.25 -10.88 -18.36
N GLY A 87 1.46 -10.22 -17.19
CA GLY A 87 1.72 -10.91 -15.92
C GLY A 87 0.49 -11.69 -15.44
N VAL A 88 -0.68 -11.07 -15.47
CA VAL A 88 -1.96 -11.70 -15.16
C VAL A 88 -2.20 -12.91 -16.08
N THR A 89 -1.93 -12.76 -17.39
CA THR A 89 -2.04 -13.86 -18.35
C THR A 89 -1.07 -14.99 -18.01
N THR A 90 0.17 -14.68 -17.66
CA THR A 90 1.16 -15.69 -17.23
C THR A 90 0.66 -16.46 -16.02
N LEU A 91 0.16 -15.76 -14.99
CA LEU A 91 -0.39 -16.37 -13.78
C LEU A 91 -1.53 -17.33 -14.13
N ILE A 92 -2.53 -16.86 -14.85
CA ILE A 92 -3.73 -17.64 -15.18
C ILE A 92 -3.37 -18.86 -16.01
N LEU A 93 -2.60 -18.71 -17.10
CA LEU A 93 -2.30 -19.82 -18.00
C LEU A 93 -1.34 -20.85 -17.39
N THR A 94 -0.47 -20.43 -16.48
CA THR A 94 0.42 -21.37 -15.76
C THR A 94 -0.39 -22.34 -14.91
N HIS A 95 -1.49 -21.88 -14.30
CA HIS A 95 -2.38 -22.71 -13.47
C HIS A 95 -3.57 -23.32 -14.24
N ALA A 96 -3.72 -22.99 -15.52
CA ALA A 96 -4.74 -23.60 -16.36
C ALA A 96 -4.36 -25.02 -16.80
N THR A 97 -5.33 -25.90 -16.92
CA THR A 97 -5.19 -27.18 -17.64
C THR A 97 -4.97 -26.90 -19.13
N LEU A 98 -4.53 -27.89 -19.92
CA LEU A 98 -4.43 -27.75 -21.38
C LEU A 98 -5.80 -27.49 -22.05
N GLY A 99 -6.88 -27.93 -21.40
CA GLY A 99 -8.26 -27.62 -21.79
C GLY A 99 -8.69 -26.19 -21.49
N GLY A 100 -7.91 -25.46 -20.69
CA GLY A 100 -8.16 -24.06 -20.35
C GLY A 100 -9.01 -23.84 -19.09
N ARG A 101 -9.18 -24.83 -18.21
CA ARG A 101 -9.77 -24.65 -16.88
C ARG A 101 -8.67 -24.27 -15.89
N VAL A 102 -8.82 -23.17 -15.18
CA VAL A 102 -7.90 -22.76 -14.12
C VAL A 102 -8.23 -23.57 -12.85
N ASN A 103 -7.24 -24.28 -12.36
CA ASN A 103 -7.39 -25.15 -11.18
C ASN A 103 -7.06 -24.34 -9.92
N ALA A 104 -8.04 -23.59 -9.43
CA ALA A 104 -7.98 -22.83 -8.19
C ALA A 104 -9.41 -22.53 -7.70
N ASP A 105 -9.55 -22.28 -6.41
CA ASP A 105 -10.81 -21.80 -5.80
C ASP A 105 -10.92 -20.29 -5.93
N VAL A 106 -9.78 -19.58 -5.82
CA VAL A 106 -9.70 -18.12 -5.84
C VAL A 106 -8.54 -17.65 -6.74
N LEU A 107 -8.85 -16.71 -7.63
CA LEU A 107 -7.88 -15.89 -8.33
C LEU A 107 -7.80 -14.54 -7.63
N LEU A 108 -6.67 -14.26 -6.98
CA LEU A 108 -6.43 -13.03 -6.25
C LEU A 108 -5.40 -12.17 -7.00
N LEU A 109 -5.75 -10.93 -7.30
CA LEU A 109 -4.95 -10.05 -8.13
C LEU A 109 -4.60 -8.75 -7.40
N GLU A 110 -3.31 -8.48 -7.24
CA GLU A 110 -2.87 -7.11 -7.05
C GLU A 110 -3.01 -6.38 -8.39
N SER A 111 -3.81 -5.34 -8.45
CA SER A 111 -4.08 -4.57 -9.65
C SER A 111 -3.50 -3.17 -9.55
N ASP A 112 -2.67 -2.80 -10.52
CA ASP A 112 -2.17 -1.42 -10.65
C ASP A 112 -3.30 -0.55 -11.20
N GLU A 113 -3.48 0.63 -10.65
CA GLU A 113 -4.57 1.56 -10.92
C GLU A 113 -4.71 1.85 -12.41
N ARG A 114 -3.60 2.08 -13.10
CA ARG A 114 -3.57 2.43 -14.54
C ARG A 114 -3.78 1.25 -15.47
N TYR A 115 -3.56 0.02 -14.97
CA TYR A 115 -3.65 -1.19 -15.79
C TYR A 115 -4.90 -2.03 -15.49
N ALA A 116 -5.68 -1.69 -14.47
CA ALA A 116 -6.90 -2.39 -14.09
C ALA A 116 -7.86 -2.53 -15.29
N ALA A 117 -8.21 -1.44 -15.96
CA ALA A 117 -9.11 -1.44 -17.11
C ALA A 117 -8.60 -2.28 -18.28
N HIS A 118 -7.27 -2.36 -18.49
CA HIS A 118 -6.67 -3.19 -19.54
C HIS A 118 -6.77 -4.68 -19.22
N SER A 119 -6.57 -5.07 -17.96
CA SER A 119 -6.65 -6.45 -17.51
C SER A 119 -8.10 -6.94 -17.49
N PHE A 120 -9.01 -6.13 -16.98
CA PHE A 120 -10.43 -6.50 -16.79
C PHE A 120 -11.30 -6.32 -18.03
N LYS A 121 -10.72 -5.91 -19.15
CA LYS A 121 -11.36 -5.94 -20.47
C LYS A 121 -11.81 -7.35 -20.91
N TYR A 122 -11.16 -8.39 -20.42
CA TYR A 122 -11.36 -9.77 -20.84
C TYR A 122 -12.16 -10.61 -19.85
N PHE A 123 -12.20 -10.20 -18.60
CA PHE A 123 -12.97 -10.78 -17.50
C PHE A 123 -13.16 -9.68 -16.44
N HIS A 124 -14.12 -9.81 -15.57
CA HIS A 124 -14.30 -8.89 -14.44
C HIS A 124 -14.09 -9.62 -13.11
N PRO A 125 -13.56 -8.93 -12.10
CA PRO A 125 -13.53 -9.45 -10.74
C PRO A 125 -14.94 -9.70 -10.22
N THR A 126 -15.11 -10.72 -9.39
CA THR A 126 -16.33 -10.89 -8.59
C THR A 126 -16.37 -9.87 -7.45
N GLU A 127 -15.18 -9.55 -6.90
CA GLU A 127 -14.99 -8.60 -5.82
C GLU A 127 -13.83 -7.66 -6.17
N PHE A 128 -14.05 -6.36 -6.01
CA PHE A 128 -13.01 -5.36 -6.26
C PHE A 128 -12.80 -4.50 -5.02
N VAL A 129 -11.69 -4.74 -4.32
CA VAL A 129 -11.28 -4.01 -3.13
C VAL A 129 -10.53 -2.76 -3.52
N ILE A 130 -11.00 -1.60 -3.08
CA ILE A 130 -10.33 -0.31 -3.28
C ILE A 130 -9.93 0.23 -1.91
N THR A 131 -8.61 0.21 -1.63
CA THR A 131 -8.09 0.50 -0.29
C THR A 131 -8.16 1.97 0.07
N ASN A 132 -7.76 2.84 -0.85
CA ASN A 132 -7.69 4.29 -0.67
C ASN A 132 -7.25 4.99 -1.94
N LEU A 133 -7.51 6.30 -2.03
CA LEU A 133 -6.97 7.17 -3.06
C LEU A 133 -6.17 8.31 -2.45
N TYR A 134 -4.87 8.37 -2.77
CA TYR A 134 -3.92 9.38 -2.33
C TYR A 134 -3.04 9.87 -3.46
N ARG A 135 -2.34 10.96 -3.22
CA ARG A 135 -1.19 11.36 -4.01
C ARG A 135 -0.10 10.30 -3.88
N ASP A 136 0.15 9.57 -4.94
CA ASP A 136 1.17 8.52 -5.00
C ASP A 136 1.86 8.57 -6.36
N GLN A 137 3.19 8.73 -6.35
CA GLN A 137 3.98 8.83 -7.56
C GLN A 137 3.41 9.92 -8.51
N LEU A 138 3.41 11.17 -8.07
CA LEU A 138 2.81 12.30 -8.79
C LEU A 138 3.24 12.40 -10.25
N THR A 139 4.51 12.11 -10.55
CA THR A 139 5.03 12.11 -11.94
C THR A 139 4.44 11.00 -12.80
N ARG A 140 3.88 9.95 -12.18
CA ARG A 140 3.27 8.80 -12.85
C ARG A 140 1.75 8.83 -12.80
N ASN A 141 1.20 9.04 -11.63
CA ASN A 141 -0.24 8.85 -11.35
C ASN A 141 -1.00 10.17 -11.33
N GLY A 142 -0.31 11.29 -11.06
CA GLY A 142 -0.96 12.58 -10.88
C GLY A 142 -1.75 12.66 -9.58
N HIS A 143 -2.76 13.51 -9.56
CA HIS A 143 -3.67 13.68 -8.44
C HIS A 143 -4.64 12.50 -8.28
N PRO A 144 -5.28 12.32 -7.11
CA PRO A 144 -6.24 11.24 -6.83
C PRO A 144 -7.36 11.13 -7.86
N GLU A 145 -7.83 12.25 -8.44
CA GLU A 145 -8.87 12.25 -9.48
C GLU A 145 -8.42 11.50 -10.74
N SER A 146 -7.14 11.65 -11.13
CA SER A 146 -6.58 10.90 -12.27
C SER A 146 -6.49 9.41 -11.99
N VAL A 147 -6.29 9.03 -10.74
CA VAL A 147 -6.30 7.63 -10.29
C VAL A 147 -7.73 7.09 -10.31
N PHE A 148 -8.70 7.89 -9.85
CA PHE A 148 -10.12 7.56 -9.91
C PHE A 148 -10.55 7.29 -11.37
N ASP A 149 -10.25 8.21 -12.28
CA ASP A 149 -10.58 8.10 -13.71
C ASP A 149 -9.94 6.87 -14.37
N ALA A 150 -8.75 6.46 -13.91
CA ALA A 150 -8.07 5.29 -14.43
C ALA A 150 -8.69 3.97 -13.92
N ILE A 151 -9.23 3.94 -12.71
CA ILE A 151 -9.86 2.75 -12.10
C ILE A 151 -11.30 2.58 -12.58
N LEU A 152 -12.05 3.67 -12.70
CA LEU A 152 -13.50 3.65 -12.98
C LEU A 152 -13.88 2.75 -14.18
N PRO A 153 -13.18 2.76 -15.32
CA PRO A 153 -13.49 1.89 -16.46
C PRO A 153 -13.25 0.39 -16.21
N ALA A 154 -12.60 0.04 -15.11
CA ALA A 154 -12.34 -1.35 -14.72
C ALA A 154 -13.50 -1.98 -13.94
N ILE A 155 -14.45 -1.16 -13.48
CA ILE A 155 -15.58 -1.58 -12.65
C ILE A 155 -16.70 -2.08 -13.55
N HIS A 156 -17.07 -3.35 -13.38
CA HIS A 156 -18.20 -3.94 -14.08
C HIS A 156 -19.46 -3.90 -13.19
N PRO A 157 -20.68 -3.69 -13.74
CA PRO A 157 -21.91 -3.62 -12.95
C PRO A 157 -22.17 -4.84 -12.04
N ASP A 158 -21.68 -6.01 -12.43
CA ASP A 158 -21.81 -7.24 -11.64
C ASP A 158 -20.75 -7.42 -10.54
N THR A 159 -19.69 -6.63 -10.56
CA THR A 159 -18.61 -6.68 -9.54
C THR A 159 -19.13 -6.14 -8.21
N GLU A 160 -18.86 -6.82 -7.11
CA GLU A 160 -19.06 -6.28 -5.78
C GLU A 160 -17.87 -5.38 -5.40
N LEU A 161 -18.15 -4.13 -5.04
CA LEU A 161 -17.14 -3.18 -4.59
C LEU A 161 -16.98 -3.28 -3.07
N LEU A 162 -15.75 -3.49 -2.61
CA LEU A 162 -15.37 -3.39 -1.21
C LEU A 162 -14.57 -2.09 -1.03
N LEU A 163 -15.23 -1.05 -0.52
CA LEU A 163 -14.70 0.30 -0.47
C LEU A 163 -14.35 0.74 0.95
N ASN A 164 -13.30 1.54 1.06
CA ASN A 164 -12.99 2.25 2.29
C ASN A 164 -14.01 3.37 2.51
N GLY A 165 -14.92 3.17 3.47
CA GLY A 165 -15.98 4.14 3.80
C GLY A 165 -15.45 5.41 4.46
N ASP A 166 -14.23 5.39 5.01
CA ASP A 166 -13.59 6.53 5.66
C ASP A 166 -12.85 7.44 4.67
N ASP A 167 -12.73 7.01 3.40
CA ASP A 167 -12.07 7.76 2.33
C ASP A 167 -13.12 8.42 1.41
N PRO A 168 -13.31 9.76 1.47
CA PRO A 168 -14.27 10.47 0.63
C PRO A 168 -14.01 10.32 -0.87
N LEU A 169 -12.76 10.05 -1.27
CA LEU A 169 -12.39 9.93 -2.67
C LEU A 169 -12.72 8.53 -3.21
N SER A 170 -12.34 7.48 -2.49
CA SER A 170 -12.65 6.10 -2.90
C SER A 170 -14.14 5.78 -2.80
N SER A 171 -14.87 6.41 -1.88
CA SER A 171 -16.32 6.22 -1.75
C SER A 171 -17.12 6.70 -2.96
N CYS A 172 -16.55 7.54 -3.83
CA CYS A 172 -17.19 7.96 -5.07
C CYS A 172 -17.37 6.84 -6.09
N PHE A 173 -16.64 5.73 -5.99
CA PHE A 173 -16.91 4.57 -6.85
C PHE A 173 -18.28 3.93 -6.61
N ALA A 174 -18.91 4.23 -5.48
CA ALA A 174 -20.28 3.79 -5.18
C ALA A 174 -21.36 4.57 -5.95
N VAL A 175 -21.04 5.72 -6.52
CA VAL A 175 -22.02 6.55 -7.23
C VAL A 175 -22.49 5.83 -8.50
N GLY A 176 -23.78 5.44 -8.49
CA GLY A 176 -24.36 4.69 -9.61
C GLY A 176 -24.01 3.20 -9.64
N HIS A 177 -23.41 2.65 -8.58
CA HIS A 177 -23.11 1.22 -8.44
C HIS A 177 -23.97 0.61 -7.32
N GLU A 178 -24.64 -0.51 -7.60
CA GLU A 178 -25.61 -1.10 -6.66
C GLU A 178 -24.99 -2.07 -5.65
N LYS A 179 -23.88 -2.74 -6.03
CA LYS A 179 -23.23 -3.78 -5.23
C LYS A 179 -22.02 -3.21 -4.48
N VAL A 180 -22.24 -2.66 -3.32
CA VAL A 180 -21.22 -2.02 -2.52
C VAL A 180 -21.26 -2.52 -1.08
N LYS A 181 -20.07 -2.83 -0.54
CA LYS A 181 -19.83 -3.09 0.86
C LYS A 181 -18.75 -2.15 1.38
N TRP A 182 -18.88 -1.74 2.61
CA TRP A 182 -18.03 -0.73 3.23
C TRP A 182 -17.19 -1.32 4.35
N PHE A 183 -15.91 -0.98 4.37
CA PHE A 183 -15.09 -1.19 5.55
C PHE A 183 -14.62 0.14 6.11
N GLY A 184 -14.44 0.21 7.43
CA GLY A 184 -14.05 1.46 8.08
C GLY A 184 -13.68 1.27 9.55
N LEU A 185 -13.06 2.30 10.12
CA LEU A 185 -12.65 2.39 11.51
C LEU A 185 -13.56 3.34 12.27
N ASN A 186 -14.06 2.91 13.42
CA ASN A 186 -14.80 3.79 14.31
C ASN A 186 -13.84 4.78 14.99
N ARG A 187 -14.42 5.87 15.55
CA ARG A 187 -13.64 6.88 16.26
C ARG A 187 -12.72 6.23 17.30
N CYS A 188 -11.46 6.65 17.33
CA CYS A 188 -10.44 6.14 18.24
C CYS A 188 -9.68 7.28 18.95
N ALA A 189 -8.91 6.95 19.98
CA ALA A 189 -8.24 7.92 20.83
C ALA A 189 -7.15 8.75 20.11
N THR A 190 -6.65 8.28 18.96
CA THR A 190 -5.62 8.96 18.18
C THR A 190 -6.18 9.90 17.11
N ASP A 191 -7.50 10.02 17.01
CA ASP A 191 -8.16 10.87 16.03
C ASP A 191 -7.98 12.35 16.32
N THR A 192 -8.00 13.13 15.26
CA THR A 192 -7.98 14.60 15.31
C THR A 192 -9.31 15.17 14.83
N ASP A 193 -9.61 16.41 15.21
CA ASP A 193 -10.83 17.10 14.81
C ASP A 193 -10.72 17.76 13.42
N ALA A 194 -9.53 17.76 12.83
CA ALA A 194 -9.25 18.34 11.51
C ALA A 194 -8.29 17.47 10.71
N PRO A 195 -8.37 17.53 9.36
CA PRO A 195 -7.39 16.88 8.48
C PRO A 195 -5.96 17.27 8.81
N THR A 196 -5.05 16.29 8.74
CA THR A 196 -3.62 16.46 9.03
C THR A 196 -2.81 16.34 7.74
N GLY A 197 -1.59 16.91 7.72
CA GLY A 197 -0.68 16.89 6.58
C GLY A 197 -0.61 18.22 5.84
N MET A 198 0.28 18.30 4.85
CA MET A 198 0.57 19.54 4.10
C MET A 198 -0.50 19.90 3.05
N TYR A 199 -1.34 18.95 2.66
CA TYR A 199 -2.36 19.12 1.62
C TYR A 199 -3.69 18.51 2.09
N HIS A 200 -4.78 19.00 1.48
CA HIS A 200 -6.14 18.64 1.89
C HIS A 200 -6.95 18.12 0.68
N ASP A 201 -6.57 16.93 0.17
CA ASP A 201 -7.26 16.31 -0.98
C ASP A 201 -8.74 16.04 -0.72
N GLY A 202 -9.13 15.84 0.55
CA GLY A 202 -10.51 15.68 0.98
C GLY A 202 -11.21 16.98 1.41
N ALA A 203 -10.68 18.17 1.10
CA ALA A 203 -11.28 19.44 1.51
C ALA A 203 -12.58 19.76 0.76
N TYR A 204 -12.73 19.24 -0.45
CA TYR A 204 -13.88 19.47 -1.31
C TYR A 204 -14.54 18.15 -1.72
N CYS A 205 -15.86 18.18 -1.77
CA CYS A 205 -16.66 17.04 -2.16
C CYS A 205 -16.35 16.61 -3.60
N PRO A 206 -15.92 15.37 -3.82
CA PRO A 206 -15.59 14.87 -5.16
C PRO A 206 -16.84 14.75 -6.06
N VAL A 207 -18.04 14.79 -5.50
CA VAL A 207 -19.31 14.72 -6.27
C VAL A 207 -19.79 16.10 -6.72
N CYS A 208 -19.74 17.11 -5.83
CA CYS A 208 -20.36 18.41 -6.10
C CYS A 208 -19.46 19.62 -5.84
N HIS A 209 -18.21 19.41 -5.47
CA HIS A 209 -17.17 20.41 -5.21
C HIS A 209 -17.51 21.43 -4.10
N ALA A 210 -18.50 21.15 -3.24
CA ALA A 210 -18.75 21.94 -2.05
C ALA A 210 -17.73 21.58 -0.94
N PRO A 211 -17.52 22.45 0.05
CA PRO A 211 -16.65 22.13 1.18
C PRO A 211 -17.08 20.86 1.91
N MET A 212 -16.09 20.12 2.41
CA MET A 212 -16.28 18.95 3.27
C MET A 212 -16.07 19.34 4.72
N GLU A 213 -16.83 18.74 5.61
CA GLU A 213 -16.67 18.80 7.05
C GLU A 213 -16.32 17.41 7.60
N TYR A 214 -15.58 17.39 8.71
CA TYR A 214 -15.15 16.16 9.37
C TYR A 214 -15.56 16.17 10.83
N ASP A 215 -16.18 15.09 11.28
CA ASP A 215 -16.48 14.89 12.71
C ASP A 215 -15.25 14.38 13.46
N TYR A 216 -14.38 13.64 12.78
CA TYR A 216 -13.03 13.23 13.22
C TYR A 216 -12.21 12.76 12.01
N VAL A 217 -10.91 12.77 12.17
CA VAL A 217 -9.96 12.32 11.15
C VAL A 217 -8.97 11.35 11.78
N HIS A 218 -8.81 10.20 11.18
CA HIS A 218 -7.82 9.20 11.59
C HIS A 218 -6.41 9.58 11.14
N TYR A 219 -6.29 10.04 9.92
CA TYR A 219 -5.08 10.60 9.32
C TYR A 219 -5.40 11.23 7.97
N ASN A 220 -4.66 12.25 7.56
CA ASN A 220 -4.83 12.98 6.31
C ASN A 220 -6.31 13.39 6.09
N HIS A 221 -6.97 12.84 5.07
CA HIS A 221 -8.39 13.05 4.77
C HIS A 221 -9.26 11.82 5.06
N ILE A 222 -8.72 10.83 5.75
CA ILE A 222 -9.44 9.59 6.11
C ILE A 222 -10.12 9.76 7.45
N GLY A 223 -11.45 9.66 7.47
CA GLY A 223 -12.23 9.87 8.70
C GLY A 223 -13.73 9.94 8.46
N ALA A 224 -14.44 10.54 9.40
CA ALA A 224 -15.89 10.73 9.30
C ALA A 224 -16.20 12.07 8.64
N TYR A 225 -16.35 12.04 7.34
CA TYR A 225 -16.62 13.19 6.48
C TYR A 225 -18.10 13.36 6.14
N ARG A 226 -18.50 14.59 5.82
CA ARG A 226 -19.79 14.93 5.21
C ARG A 226 -19.65 16.14 4.29
N CYS A 227 -20.37 16.09 3.18
CA CYS A 227 -20.50 17.24 2.28
C CYS A 227 -21.54 18.24 2.83
N THR A 228 -21.20 19.52 2.79
CA THR A 228 -22.12 20.59 3.23
C THR A 228 -23.32 20.80 2.30
N ARG A 229 -23.37 20.16 1.11
CA ARG A 229 -24.39 20.44 0.09
C ARG A 229 -25.12 19.20 -0.45
N CYS A 230 -24.43 18.15 -0.88
CA CYS A 230 -25.08 17.07 -1.65
C CYS A 230 -25.37 15.80 -0.85
N GLY A 231 -25.08 15.78 0.44
CA GLY A 231 -25.32 14.62 1.30
C GLY A 231 -24.28 13.49 1.15
N HIS A 232 -23.23 13.66 0.33
CA HIS A 232 -22.11 12.71 0.30
C HIS A 232 -21.44 12.70 1.68
N ALA A 233 -21.47 11.56 2.34
CA ALA A 233 -20.97 11.42 3.71
C ALA A 233 -20.42 10.00 3.93
N ARG A 234 -19.64 9.85 4.98
CA ARG A 234 -19.14 8.55 5.45
C ARG A 234 -20.31 7.58 5.62
N PRO A 235 -20.33 6.45 4.92
CA PRO A 235 -21.34 5.42 5.12
C PRO A 235 -21.09 4.65 6.42
N ALA A 236 -22.12 4.01 6.95
CA ALA A 236 -21.95 3.03 8.01
C ALA A 236 -21.19 1.81 7.45
N PRO A 237 -20.10 1.36 8.08
CA PRO A 237 -19.35 0.23 7.57
C PRO A 237 -20.09 -1.09 7.79
N ASP A 238 -20.06 -1.97 6.79
CA ASP A 238 -20.50 -3.36 6.89
C ASP A 238 -19.47 -4.20 7.67
N TYR A 239 -18.19 -3.80 7.60
CA TYR A 239 -17.04 -4.41 8.27
C TYR A 239 -16.28 -3.36 9.04
N ALA A 240 -16.38 -3.38 10.37
CA ALA A 240 -15.87 -2.31 11.21
C ALA A 240 -14.68 -2.75 12.08
N ALA A 241 -13.69 -1.88 12.21
CA ALA A 241 -12.82 -1.86 13.38
C ALA A 241 -13.51 -0.99 14.44
N THR A 242 -13.94 -1.58 15.54
CA THR A 242 -14.74 -0.90 16.57
C THR A 242 -13.92 -0.32 17.69
N GLU A 243 -12.77 -0.92 17.99
CA GLU A 243 -11.84 -0.47 19.01
C GLU A 243 -10.41 -0.57 18.49
N LEU A 244 -9.61 0.45 18.74
CA LEU A 244 -8.20 0.50 18.35
C LEU A 244 -7.35 1.04 19.49
N ASP A 245 -6.37 0.24 19.92
CA ASP A 245 -5.31 0.62 20.85
C ASP A 245 -3.95 0.34 20.19
N LEU A 246 -3.40 1.36 19.52
CA LEU A 246 -2.11 1.24 18.83
C LEU A 246 -0.95 1.05 19.82
N GLN A 247 -1.02 1.62 21.01
CA GLN A 247 0.05 1.51 22.02
C GLN A 247 0.23 0.08 22.49
N ASN A 248 -0.88 -0.64 22.72
CA ASN A 248 -0.86 -2.04 23.13
C ASN A 248 -1.00 -3.01 21.97
N GLY A 249 -1.13 -2.50 20.73
CA GLY A 249 -1.26 -3.33 19.53
C GLY A 249 -2.55 -4.16 19.51
N ARG A 250 -3.68 -3.57 19.87
CA ARG A 250 -4.98 -4.23 19.94
C ARG A 250 -5.97 -3.61 18.95
N LEU A 251 -6.70 -4.47 18.28
CA LEU A 251 -7.77 -4.11 17.36
C LEU A 251 -8.97 -5.03 17.61
N MET A 252 -10.18 -4.48 17.58
CA MET A 252 -11.41 -5.27 17.64
C MET A 252 -12.17 -5.14 16.32
N LEU A 253 -12.43 -6.26 15.65
CA LEU A 253 -13.22 -6.31 14.41
C LEU A 253 -14.67 -6.67 14.74
N ASP A 254 -15.62 -5.91 14.19
CA ASP A 254 -17.09 -6.05 14.36
C ASP A 254 -17.53 -6.15 15.83
N GLY A 255 -16.77 -5.59 16.77
CA GLY A 255 -17.02 -5.68 18.22
C GLY A 255 -16.91 -7.08 18.82
N GLN A 256 -16.36 -8.06 18.09
CA GLN A 256 -16.37 -9.47 18.50
C GLN A 256 -15.01 -10.16 18.34
N TYR A 257 -14.21 -9.79 17.36
CA TYR A 257 -13.02 -10.55 16.96
C TYR A 257 -11.75 -9.76 17.26
N PRO A 258 -11.03 -10.08 18.36
CA PRO A 258 -9.79 -9.39 18.71
C PRO A 258 -8.65 -9.78 17.76
N VAL A 259 -7.87 -8.78 17.35
CA VAL A 259 -6.65 -8.93 16.55
C VAL A 259 -5.48 -8.29 17.27
N SER A 260 -4.37 -9.03 17.37
CA SER A 260 -3.08 -8.49 17.84
C SER A 260 -2.33 -7.90 16.67
N LEU A 261 -1.89 -6.63 16.79
CA LEU A 261 -1.18 -5.92 15.75
C LEU A 261 0.33 -6.14 15.88
N ALA A 262 0.92 -6.93 15.01
CA ALA A 262 2.38 -7.07 14.91
C ALA A 262 3.04 -5.75 14.46
N PHE A 263 2.36 -4.98 13.62
CA PHE A 263 2.78 -3.65 13.17
C PHE A 263 1.75 -2.60 13.58
N ARG A 264 2.14 -1.73 14.53
CA ARG A 264 1.26 -0.76 15.22
C ARG A 264 1.10 0.52 14.41
N SER A 265 0.51 0.43 13.24
CA SER A 265 0.27 1.56 12.35
C SER A 265 -1.18 1.59 11.90
N ILE A 266 -1.79 2.77 11.90
CA ILE A 266 -3.17 2.96 11.46
C ILE A 266 -3.38 2.52 10.01
N TYR A 267 -2.37 2.66 9.15
CA TYR A 267 -2.42 2.17 7.77
C TYR A 267 -2.51 0.65 7.68
N ASN A 268 -1.85 -0.05 8.62
CA ASN A 268 -1.95 -1.51 8.70
C ASN A 268 -3.34 -1.95 9.15
N VAL A 269 -4.00 -1.17 10.01
CA VAL A 269 -5.39 -1.40 10.40
C VAL A 269 -6.30 -1.39 9.17
N TYR A 270 -6.14 -0.44 8.26
CA TYR A 270 -6.91 -0.40 7.01
C TYR A 270 -6.59 -1.56 6.05
N ASN A 271 -5.33 -2.04 6.01
CA ASN A 271 -4.99 -3.24 5.26
C ASN A 271 -5.68 -4.49 5.86
N ILE A 272 -5.72 -4.58 7.19
CA ILE A 272 -6.42 -5.63 7.92
C ILE A 272 -7.93 -5.58 7.64
N LEU A 273 -8.54 -4.39 7.71
CA LEU A 273 -9.97 -4.20 7.43
C LEU A 273 -10.34 -4.59 6.00
N ALA A 274 -9.55 -4.16 5.01
CA ALA A 274 -9.76 -4.53 3.62
C ALA A 274 -9.62 -6.04 3.39
N ALA A 275 -8.62 -6.67 4.02
CA ALA A 275 -8.44 -8.13 3.96
C ALA A 275 -9.55 -8.87 4.71
N TYR A 276 -9.99 -8.36 5.86
CA TYR A 276 -11.10 -8.88 6.62
C TYR A 276 -12.38 -8.88 5.79
N ALA A 277 -12.76 -7.74 5.22
CA ALA A 277 -13.93 -7.60 4.36
C ALA A 277 -13.92 -8.62 3.21
N ALA A 278 -12.83 -8.68 2.44
CA ALA A 278 -12.72 -9.61 1.31
C ALA A 278 -12.78 -11.08 1.73
N CYS A 279 -12.18 -11.46 2.86
CA CYS A 279 -12.27 -12.83 3.36
C CYS A 279 -13.67 -13.17 3.89
N ARG A 280 -14.39 -12.21 4.48
CA ARG A 280 -15.78 -12.39 4.92
C ARG A 280 -16.71 -12.64 3.73
N GLU A 281 -16.56 -11.89 2.63
CA GLU A 281 -17.32 -12.12 1.39
C GLU A 281 -17.02 -13.50 0.77
N CYS A 282 -15.82 -14.03 0.97
CA CYS A 282 -15.48 -15.43 0.63
C CYS A 282 -16.05 -16.47 1.60
N GLY A 283 -16.88 -16.08 2.57
CA GLY A 283 -17.54 -16.96 3.52
C GLY A 283 -16.63 -17.46 4.65
N VAL A 284 -15.52 -16.77 4.94
CA VAL A 284 -14.65 -17.14 6.07
C VAL A 284 -15.18 -16.52 7.36
N GLU A 285 -15.21 -17.31 8.43
CA GLU A 285 -15.65 -16.86 9.75
C GLU A 285 -14.70 -15.82 10.36
N GLY A 286 -15.27 -14.76 10.97
CA GLY A 286 -14.51 -13.65 11.52
C GLY A 286 -13.45 -14.05 12.53
N ALA A 287 -13.74 -15.03 13.39
CA ALA A 287 -12.78 -15.55 14.36
C ALA A 287 -11.55 -16.20 13.70
N ALA A 288 -11.74 -16.94 12.61
CA ALA A 288 -10.65 -17.57 11.88
C ALA A 288 -9.76 -16.53 11.15
N ILE A 289 -10.38 -15.48 10.61
CA ILE A 289 -9.65 -14.36 10.00
C ILE A 289 -8.82 -13.64 11.07
N ALA A 290 -9.44 -13.26 12.20
CA ALA A 290 -8.78 -12.55 13.30
C ALA A 290 -7.59 -13.33 13.87
N ALA A 291 -7.74 -14.63 14.08
CA ALA A 291 -6.66 -15.50 14.54
C ALA A 291 -5.48 -15.55 13.57
N THR A 292 -5.76 -15.64 12.26
CA THR A 292 -4.71 -15.66 11.22
C THR A 292 -4.00 -14.31 11.13
N LEU A 293 -4.74 -13.20 11.15
CA LEU A 293 -4.18 -11.86 11.04
C LEU A 293 -3.38 -11.45 12.29
N SER A 294 -3.75 -11.96 13.47
CA SER A 294 -2.98 -11.75 14.72
C SER A 294 -1.57 -12.38 14.69
N SER A 295 -1.40 -13.44 13.92
CA SER A 295 -0.11 -14.13 13.74
C SER A 295 0.63 -13.71 12.46
N TYR A 296 0.03 -12.82 11.67
CA TYR A 296 0.60 -12.41 10.40
C TYR A 296 1.77 -11.45 10.59
N ILE A 297 2.92 -11.82 10.04
CA ILE A 297 4.13 -10.98 10.01
C ILE A 297 4.26 -10.37 8.62
N LEU A 298 4.40 -9.05 8.56
CA LEU A 298 4.61 -8.33 7.29
C LEU A 298 5.91 -8.80 6.62
N LYS A 299 5.80 -9.49 5.50
CA LYS A 299 6.95 -10.06 4.77
C LYS A 299 7.77 -9.02 4.02
N ASN A 300 7.16 -7.94 3.61
CA ASN A 300 7.84 -6.89 2.84
C ASN A 300 8.21 -5.75 3.79
N GLY A 301 9.39 -5.85 4.38
CA GLY A 301 9.90 -4.95 5.40
C GLY A 301 9.98 -3.49 4.95
N ARG A 302 8.88 -2.75 5.13
CA ARG A 302 8.92 -1.29 5.15
C ARG A 302 9.57 -0.77 6.43
N MET A 303 9.61 -1.61 7.45
CA MET A 303 10.33 -1.40 8.70
C MET A 303 11.30 -2.58 8.88
N GLN A 304 12.57 -2.29 9.06
CA GLN A 304 13.62 -3.27 9.29
C GLN A 304 14.51 -2.80 10.43
N THR A 305 14.89 -3.68 11.33
CA THR A 305 15.88 -3.38 12.34
C THR A 305 17.29 -3.65 11.80
N PHE A 306 18.21 -2.84 12.25
CA PHE A 306 19.65 -2.98 11.93
C PHE A 306 20.49 -2.56 13.12
N THR A 307 21.75 -2.99 13.15
CA THR A 307 22.74 -2.40 14.05
C THR A 307 23.73 -1.54 13.27
N LEU A 308 24.10 -0.40 13.83
CA LEU A 308 25.12 0.51 13.33
C LEU A 308 26.19 0.68 14.42
N GLY A 309 27.31 0.00 14.27
CA GLY A 309 28.26 -0.15 15.36
C GLY A 309 27.68 -0.94 16.54
N GLN A 310 27.46 -0.27 17.68
CA GLN A 310 26.84 -0.85 18.88
C GLN A 310 25.39 -0.40 19.09
N HIS A 311 24.86 0.49 18.24
CA HIS A 311 23.54 1.05 18.37
C HIS A 311 22.50 0.26 17.56
N HIS A 312 21.32 0.12 18.11
CA HIS A 312 20.17 -0.41 17.38
C HIS A 312 19.49 0.70 16.59
N GLY A 313 19.06 0.38 15.39
CA GLY A 313 18.39 1.33 14.53
C GLY A 313 17.18 0.71 13.82
N THR A 314 16.26 1.58 13.42
CA THR A 314 15.07 1.23 12.65
C THR A 314 15.11 1.93 11.31
N LEU A 315 15.10 1.14 10.24
CA LEU A 315 15.02 1.61 8.87
C LEU A 315 13.57 1.58 8.40
N LEU A 316 13.06 2.75 8.05
CA LEU A 316 11.70 2.99 7.58
C LEU A 316 11.73 3.31 6.09
N THR A 317 11.16 2.41 5.27
CA THR A 317 11.22 2.54 3.81
C THR A 317 9.87 2.89 3.21
N SER A 318 9.89 3.86 2.29
CA SER A 318 8.73 4.32 1.52
C SER A 318 8.88 3.99 0.04
N LYS A 319 7.78 4.05 -0.71
CA LYS A 319 7.88 4.17 -2.17
C LYS A 319 8.42 5.57 -2.51
N HIS A 320 9.03 5.68 -3.69
CA HIS A 320 9.35 6.99 -4.25
C HIS A 320 8.08 7.84 -4.41
N GLU A 321 8.19 9.13 -4.23
CA GLU A 321 7.14 10.12 -4.48
C GLU A 321 5.80 9.79 -3.74
N ASN A 322 5.89 9.14 -2.57
CA ASN A 322 4.73 8.80 -1.75
C ASN A 322 4.79 9.52 -0.42
N SER A 323 4.30 10.76 -0.38
CA SER A 323 4.33 11.64 0.80
C SER A 323 3.66 10.99 2.01
N ILE A 324 2.51 10.32 1.82
CA ILE A 324 1.79 9.64 2.92
C ILE A 324 2.61 8.53 3.57
N ALA A 325 3.40 7.78 2.78
CA ALA A 325 4.27 6.77 3.36
C ALA A 325 5.41 7.40 4.18
N TYR A 326 5.94 8.55 3.73
CA TYR A 326 6.90 9.33 4.52
C TYR A 326 6.24 9.88 5.79
N ASP A 327 5.10 10.53 5.70
CA ASP A 327 4.36 11.05 6.86
C ASP A 327 4.05 9.95 7.88
N THR A 328 3.74 8.74 7.43
CA THR A 328 3.55 7.58 8.30
C THR A 328 4.81 7.27 9.10
N ASN A 329 5.97 7.26 8.43
CA ASN A 329 7.25 6.98 9.05
C ASN A 329 7.63 8.08 10.05
N LEU A 330 7.42 9.34 9.69
CA LEU A 330 7.70 10.49 10.56
C LEU A 330 6.80 10.47 11.80
N ARG A 331 5.50 10.18 11.63
CA ARG A 331 4.54 10.04 12.73
C ARG A 331 4.91 8.88 13.66
N TYR A 332 5.40 7.77 13.12
CA TYR A 332 5.91 6.67 13.93
C TYR A 332 7.06 7.15 14.82
N ILE A 333 8.07 7.84 14.26
CA ILE A 333 9.19 8.39 15.02
C ILE A 333 8.69 9.39 16.07
N SER A 334 7.82 10.31 15.69
CA SER A 334 7.25 11.33 16.58
C SER A 334 6.44 10.73 17.76
N SER A 335 5.89 9.54 17.60
CA SER A 335 5.13 8.84 18.66
C SER A 335 6.00 8.13 19.70
N MET A 336 7.32 8.01 19.43
CA MET A 336 8.25 7.40 20.39
C MET A 336 8.51 8.31 21.58
N GLN A 337 9.06 7.75 22.65
CA GLN A 337 9.33 8.50 23.89
C GLN A 337 10.83 8.69 24.17
N GLN A 338 11.67 7.86 23.57
CA GLN A 338 13.11 7.84 23.80
C GLN A 338 13.82 8.85 22.90
N ASP A 339 14.92 9.41 23.40
CA ASP A 339 15.76 10.32 22.64
C ASP A 339 16.31 9.63 21.39
N CYS A 340 16.13 10.25 20.23
CA CYS A 340 16.51 9.66 18.97
C CYS A 340 17.19 10.64 18.02
N ALA A 341 17.95 10.06 17.07
CA ALA A 341 18.46 10.75 15.89
C ALA A 341 17.86 10.17 14.61
N VAL A 342 17.63 11.03 13.63
CA VAL A 342 16.93 10.66 12.39
C VAL A 342 17.82 10.99 11.18
N LEU A 343 18.08 10.01 10.33
CA LEU A 343 18.72 10.20 9.03
C LEU A 343 17.68 10.08 7.90
N ILE A 344 17.55 11.11 7.09
CA ILE A 344 16.67 11.11 5.91
C ILE A 344 17.55 11.01 4.66
N ILE A 345 17.36 9.96 3.87
CA ILE A 345 18.12 9.73 2.64
C ILE A 345 17.20 9.89 1.43
N VAL A 346 17.52 10.85 0.55
CA VAL A 346 16.93 11.00 -0.77
C VAL A 346 18.04 11.01 -1.81
N ASP A 347 18.29 9.85 -2.39
CA ASP A 347 19.38 9.64 -3.36
C ASP A 347 18.86 9.24 -4.76
N ALA A 348 17.64 8.72 -4.84
CA ALA A 348 16.91 8.49 -6.07
C ALA A 348 15.48 9.00 -5.98
N VAL A 349 15.01 9.70 -7.00
CA VAL A 349 13.63 10.24 -7.04
C VAL A 349 12.65 9.35 -7.78
N SER A 350 13.14 8.49 -8.69
CA SER A 350 12.28 7.54 -9.41
C SER A 350 13.05 6.31 -9.89
N ARG A 351 12.40 5.14 -9.86
CA ARG A 351 12.97 3.89 -10.39
C ARG A 351 12.88 3.75 -11.92
N LYS A 352 11.87 4.35 -12.54
CA LYS A 352 11.50 4.08 -13.95
C LYS A 352 11.66 5.28 -14.86
N TYR A 353 11.54 6.46 -14.30
CA TYR A 353 11.58 7.71 -15.05
C TYR A 353 12.86 8.43 -14.65
N PHE A 354 13.70 8.75 -15.63
CA PHE A 354 14.90 9.58 -15.43
C PHE A 354 14.45 11.04 -15.18
N THR A 355 13.87 11.26 -14.01
CA THR A 355 13.39 12.58 -13.59
C THR A 355 14.12 12.96 -12.32
N SER A 356 14.43 14.24 -12.21
CA SER A 356 14.96 14.90 -11.01
C SER A 356 13.86 15.66 -10.27
N GLU A 357 12.59 15.26 -10.44
CA GLU A 357 11.45 15.91 -9.84
C GLU A 357 11.38 15.63 -8.33
N THR A 358 11.59 16.67 -7.53
CA THR A 358 11.63 16.64 -6.07
C THR A 358 10.46 17.35 -5.41
N SER A 359 9.48 17.87 -6.18
CA SER A 359 8.33 18.62 -5.64
C SER A 359 7.51 17.84 -4.61
N TRP A 360 7.50 16.51 -4.69
CA TRP A 360 6.83 15.65 -3.72
C TRP A 360 7.37 15.77 -2.28
N LEU A 361 8.59 16.32 -2.08
CA LEU A 361 9.14 16.63 -0.77
C LEU A 361 8.33 17.74 -0.06
N TRP A 362 7.67 18.61 -0.83
CA TRP A 362 6.82 19.67 -0.30
C TRP A 362 5.46 19.17 0.19
N ASP A 363 5.07 17.96 -0.21
CA ASP A 363 3.87 17.30 0.27
C ASP A 363 4.10 16.52 1.58
N ILE A 364 5.35 16.46 2.10
CA ILE A 364 5.69 15.77 3.35
C ILE A 364 5.66 16.76 4.52
N ASP A 365 5.00 16.33 5.59
CA ASP A 365 4.94 17.07 6.85
C ASP A 365 6.15 16.74 7.75
N PHE A 366 7.30 17.35 7.43
CA PHE A 366 8.51 17.16 8.23
C PHE A 366 8.41 17.77 9.63
N ASP A 367 7.50 18.72 9.88
CA ASP A 367 7.30 19.30 11.22
C ASP A 367 6.88 18.26 12.26
N GLN A 368 6.46 17.08 11.86
CA GLN A 368 6.25 15.94 12.76
C GLN A 368 7.53 15.55 13.51
N LEU A 369 8.72 15.84 12.96
CA LEU A 369 10.00 15.63 13.67
C LEU A 369 10.37 16.76 14.62
N ASN A 370 9.58 17.83 14.70
CA ASN A 370 9.77 18.90 15.69
C ASN A 370 9.24 18.45 17.06
N ALA A 371 9.81 17.39 17.59
CA ALA A 371 9.44 16.78 18.86
C ALA A 371 10.64 16.80 19.83
N PRO A 372 10.44 17.01 21.13
CA PRO A 372 11.52 17.19 22.10
C PRO A 372 12.52 16.03 22.20
N HIS A 373 12.10 14.82 21.89
CA HIS A 373 12.92 13.60 21.89
C HIS A 373 13.74 13.42 20.59
N VAL A 374 13.42 14.13 19.51
CA VAL A 374 14.23 14.13 18.28
C VAL A 374 15.39 15.09 18.47
N LYS A 375 16.59 14.59 18.72
CA LYS A 375 17.76 15.39 19.08
C LYS A 375 18.54 15.88 17.86
N GLN A 376 18.51 15.14 16.76
CA GLN A 376 19.25 15.48 15.53
C GLN A 376 18.53 14.95 14.32
N VAL A 377 18.52 15.73 13.24
CA VAL A 377 18.05 15.29 11.91
C VAL A 377 19.19 15.48 10.91
N ILE A 378 19.57 14.42 10.21
CA ILE A 378 20.64 14.42 9.20
C ILE A 378 20.00 14.25 7.83
N LEU A 379 20.31 15.14 6.89
CA LEU A 379 19.81 15.13 5.52
C LEU A 379 20.92 14.63 4.59
N SER A 380 20.65 13.58 3.80
CA SER A 380 21.71 12.94 2.99
C SER A 380 21.19 12.47 1.62
N GLY A 381 22.15 12.10 0.76
CA GLY A 381 21.92 11.62 -0.59
C GLY A 381 22.09 12.70 -1.66
N LEU A 382 21.89 12.33 -2.92
CA LEU A 382 22.07 13.20 -4.08
C LEU A 382 21.19 14.47 -4.03
N TYR A 383 19.99 14.36 -3.44
CA TYR A 383 19.00 15.43 -3.33
C TYR A 383 18.93 16.04 -1.92
N CYS A 384 20.03 15.95 -1.15
CA CYS A 384 20.08 16.52 0.21
C CYS A 384 19.91 18.04 0.24
N ASN A 385 20.28 18.76 -0.83
CA ASN A 385 20.08 20.21 -0.92
C ASN A 385 18.61 20.57 -1.15
N ASP A 386 17.86 19.77 -1.91
CA ASP A 386 16.40 19.92 -2.05
C ASP A 386 15.69 19.67 -0.71
N LEU A 387 16.13 18.67 0.03
CA LEU A 387 15.69 18.44 1.42
C LEU A 387 16.02 19.63 2.32
N ALA A 388 17.24 20.15 2.26
CA ALA A 388 17.68 21.28 3.06
C ALA A 388 16.81 22.50 2.80
N GLU A 389 16.54 22.82 1.52
CA GLU A 389 15.62 23.91 1.16
C GLU A 389 14.25 23.71 1.78
N ARG A 390 13.68 22.48 1.66
CA ARG A 390 12.39 22.14 2.30
C ARG A 390 12.45 22.29 3.83
N PHE A 391 13.56 21.92 4.47
CA PHE A 391 13.73 22.01 5.92
C PHE A 391 13.83 23.46 6.42
N THR A 392 14.24 24.42 5.61
CA THR A 392 14.23 25.85 5.98
C THR A 392 12.81 26.37 6.26
N PHE A 393 11.77 25.70 5.76
CA PHE A 393 10.37 26.02 5.97
C PHE A 393 9.72 25.21 7.11
N THR A 394 10.51 24.45 7.88
CA THR A 394 10.04 23.75 9.09
C THR A 394 10.39 24.52 10.34
N GLY A 395 9.74 24.15 11.46
CA GLY A 395 10.11 24.65 12.79
C GLY A 395 11.34 23.96 13.41
N ILE A 396 11.93 22.99 12.72
CA ILE A 396 13.04 22.18 13.21
C ILE A 396 14.34 23.00 13.16
N GLN A 397 15.11 23.05 14.26
CA GLN A 397 16.36 23.80 14.35
C GLN A 397 17.61 22.93 14.36
N ASN A 398 17.47 21.66 14.74
CA ASN A 398 18.56 20.71 14.98
C ASN A 398 18.78 19.76 13.80
N TRP A 399 18.96 20.33 12.61
CA TRP A 399 19.26 19.57 11.41
C TRP A 399 20.57 20.00 10.73
N GLU A 400 21.17 19.09 10.00
CA GLU A 400 22.39 19.32 9.22
C GLU A 400 22.38 18.53 7.91
N VAL A 401 23.21 18.94 6.95
CA VAL A 401 23.36 18.31 5.64
C VAL A 401 24.71 17.59 5.56
N ILE A 402 24.64 16.27 5.35
CA ILE A 402 25.82 15.44 5.10
C ILE A 402 25.54 14.64 3.81
N PRO A 403 26.03 15.09 2.64
CA PRO A 403 25.68 14.51 1.34
C PRO A 403 26.06 13.03 1.20
N GLY A 404 27.23 12.64 1.72
CA GLY A 404 27.72 11.26 1.66
C GLY A 404 27.00 10.33 2.62
N ILE A 405 26.32 9.29 2.11
CA ILE A 405 25.59 8.33 2.94
C ILE A 405 26.48 7.65 3.99
N PRO A 406 27.76 7.24 3.68
CA PRO A 406 28.64 6.69 4.70
C PRO A 406 28.95 7.66 5.84
N ASP A 407 29.23 8.95 5.50
CA ASP A 407 29.54 9.99 6.48
C ASP A 407 28.31 10.34 7.32
N ALA A 408 27.14 10.40 6.68
CA ALA A 408 25.86 10.60 7.36
C ALA A 408 25.52 9.46 8.32
N ALA A 409 25.79 8.22 7.95
CA ALA A 409 25.63 7.06 8.83
C ALA A 409 26.59 7.11 10.02
N ALA A 410 27.84 7.57 9.80
CA ALA A 410 28.80 7.78 10.89
C ALA A 410 28.31 8.87 11.86
N ALA A 411 27.83 10.01 11.35
CA ALA A 411 27.27 11.08 12.16
C ALA A 411 26.03 10.61 12.96
N LEU A 412 25.15 9.80 12.33
CA LEU A 412 23.99 9.20 12.99
C LEU A 412 24.45 8.30 14.17
N ARG A 413 25.45 7.45 13.96
CA ARG A 413 26.03 6.59 15.02
C ARG A 413 26.59 7.41 16.18
N ASP A 414 27.27 8.51 15.84
CA ASP A 414 28.01 9.33 16.82
C ASP A 414 27.11 10.41 17.45
N SER A 415 25.81 10.42 17.16
CA SER A 415 24.81 11.38 17.70
C SER A 415 24.62 11.30 19.22
N GLY A 416 24.99 10.19 19.83
CA GLY A 416 24.75 9.94 21.26
C GLY A 416 23.28 9.62 21.62
N SER A 417 22.42 9.46 20.64
CA SER A 417 21.00 9.11 20.85
C SER A 417 20.84 7.61 21.14
N GLU A 418 19.83 7.26 21.92
CA GLU A 418 19.52 5.87 22.27
C GLU A 418 18.98 5.12 21.05
N ASP A 419 18.04 5.73 20.33
CA ASP A 419 17.40 5.16 19.15
C ASP A 419 17.87 5.86 17.87
N LEU A 420 18.13 5.07 16.84
CA LEU A 420 18.49 5.57 15.52
C LEU A 420 17.39 5.25 14.51
N TYR A 421 16.94 6.25 13.78
CA TYR A 421 15.96 6.06 12.71
C TYR A 421 16.54 6.46 11.37
N VAL A 422 16.25 5.67 10.33
CA VAL A 422 16.57 6.03 8.95
C VAL A 422 15.28 5.99 8.11
N VAL A 423 14.98 7.10 7.46
CA VAL A 423 13.82 7.25 6.57
C VAL A 423 14.34 7.37 5.14
N THR A 424 13.89 6.48 4.27
CA THR A 424 14.35 6.47 2.86
C THR A 424 13.34 5.77 1.93
N CYS A 425 13.66 5.73 0.64
CA CYS A 425 12.89 4.96 -0.34
C CYS A 425 13.51 3.57 -0.60
N PHE A 426 12.74 2.68 -1.21
CA PHE A 426 13.18 1.30 -1.48
C PHE A 426 14.46 1.18 -2.30
N SER A 427 14.74 2.09 -3.23
CA SER A 427 15.96 2.01 -4.05
C SER A 427 17.21 2.43 -3.29
N ASP A 428 17.06 3.25 -2.27
CA ASP A 428 18.18 3.80 -1.50
C ASP A 428 18.49 2.98 -0.25
N ARG A 429 17.52 2.15 0.18
CA ARG A 429 17.65 1.25 1.33
C ARG A 429 18.96 0.47 1.36
N ASP A 430 19.30 -0.15 0.26
CA ASP A 430 20.48 -1.02 0.18
C ASP A 430 21.79 -0.22 0.20
N LYS A 431 21.77 1.09 -0.05
CA LYS A 431 22.92 1.97 0.08
C LYS A 431 23.37 2.12 1.54
N LEU A 432 22.41 2.17 2.46
CA LEU A 432 22.70 2.10 3.90
C LEU A 432 23.06 0.67 4.34
N LEU A 433 22.23 -0.30 3.98
CA LEU A 433 22.33 -1.67 4.49
C LEU A 433 23.57 -2.44 4.00
N ASN A 434 24.26 -1.95 2.99
CA ASN A 434 25.51 -2.52 2.49
C ASN A 434 26.77 -1.81 3.03
N LEU A 435 26.61 -0.84 3.93
CA LEU A 435 27.77 -0.23 4.61
C LEU A 435 28.43 -1.27 5.54
N PRO A 436 29.78 -1.23 5.67
CA PRO A 436 30.54 -2.23 6.46
C PRO A 436 30.10 -2.32 7.92
N ASP A 437 29.72 -1.18 8.52
CA ASP A 437 29.37 -1.07 9.93
C ASP A 437 27.87 -1.34 10.20
N VAL A 438 27.10 -1.65 9.17
CA VAL A 438 25.65 -1.93 9.26
C VAL A 438 25.40 -3.43 9.17
N LYS A 439 24.71 -3.99 10.16
CA LYS A 439 24.25 -5.38 10.14
C LYS A 439 22.75 -5.43 10.19
N LYS A 440 22.14 -6.18 9.28
CA LYS A 440 20.69 -6.45 9.28
C LYS A 440 20.37 -7.36 10.46
N GLU A 441 19.37 -6.98 11.24
CA GLU A 441 18.74 -7.86 12.22
C GLU A 441 17.53 -8.51 11.54
N GLY A 442 17.47 -9.82 11.55
CA GLY A 442 16.67 -10.77 10.80
C GLY A 442 15.21 -10.52 10.46
#